data_c2dea078751439dbef4fc0157d68e7bb
#
_entry.id   c2dea078751439dbef4fc0157d68e7bb
#
_cell.length_a   1.000
_cell.length_b   1.000
_cell.length_c   1.000
_cell.angle_alpha   90.00
_cell.angle_beta   90.00
_cell.angle_gamma   90.00
#
_symmetry.space_group_name_H-M   'P 1'
#
loop_
_entity.id
_entity.type
_entity.pdbx_description
1 polymer ?
#
loop_
_entity_poly.entity_id
_entity_poly.type
_entity_poly.pdbx_seq_one_letter_code
_entity_poly.pdbx_strand_id
1 'polypeptide(L)'
;MDLIELVSATIAPSGRPLSARANGTVAFTSKLSGVPDLLLTLQAPNGHRQKLGEKPNSIIEYPVFHPCVRLSRWRDRPGELSFVPPDGKFVLASYEVDLLSKQQQQQQLQLPVQVELKTAVGHEGDEFEVRVFVSTAALAPVAGSGSSPAFGSRGGNGGSARSPAFGGTSNAPVVEEVSVTIPLPNVVKTLVATRCSRGEFHHEGREVSWKIPTTGSGATPSSTSTFRTAVQIRASADDDEEEEEVTSAKEGGKRAAARKRRIAMAMPRCAIVNFSVKGWLASGVRVDSVKIVGGRGMGEGVKPYKGVKYITRAGGIEVRC
;
A
#
# COMPACT_ATOMS: atom_id res chain seq x y z
N MET A 1 17.24 6.58 -8.85
CA MET A 1 17.07 5.31 -8.13
C MET A 1 15.65 5.24 -7.60
N ASP A 2 14.99 4.11 -7.75
CA ASP A 2 13.61 3.91 -7.34
C ASP A 2 13.55 2.72 -6.37
N LEU A 3 12.96 2.91 -5.19
CA LEU A 3 12.57 1.84 -4.28
C LEU A 3 11.08 1.63 -4.43
N ILE A 4 10.71 0.44 -4.85
CA ILE A 4 9.32 0.08 -5.16
C ILE A 4 8.95 -1.10 -4.29
N GLU A 5 7.85 -0.98 -3.53
CA GLU A 5 7.27 -2.08 -2.76
C GLU A 5 5.88 -2.46 -3.28
N LEU A 6 5.68 -3.75 -3.44
CA LEU A 6 4.38 -4.35 -3.73
C LEU A 6 3.86 -4.97 -2.44
N VAL A 7 2.79 -4.40 -1.88
CA VAL A 7 2.18 -4.86 -0.63
C VAL A 7 1.01 -5.78 -0.93
N SER A 8 1.02 -6.96 -0.34
CA SER A 8 -0.11 -7.89 -0.29
C SER A 8 -0.51 -8.14 1.15
N ALA A 9 -1.82 -8.18 1.41
CA ALA A 9 -2.34 -8.42 2.75
C ALA A 9 -3.71 -9.10 2.70
N THR A 10 -4.02 -9.83 3.76
CA THR A 10 -5.38 -10.37 4.03
C THR A 10 -5.85 -9.81 5.35
N ILE A 11 -7.00 -9.16 5.34
CA ILE A 11 -7.62 -8.51 6.50
C ILE A 11 -8.90 -9.29 6.88
N ALA A 12 -9.00 -9.65 8.15
CA ALA A 12 -10.20 -10.31 8.69
C ALA A 12 -11.39 -9.33 8.75
N PRO A 13 -12.64 -9.82 8.90
CA PRO A 13 -13.83 -8.99 9.12
C PRO A 13 -13.73 -8.04 10.30
N SER A 14 -12.93 -8.40 11.32
CA SER A 14 -12.64 -7.57 12.49
C SER A 14 -11.66 -6.41 12.22
N GLY A 15 -11.16 -6.25 10.99
CA GLY A 15 -10.09 -5.31 10.63
C GLY A 15 -8.68 -5.77 11.01
N ARG A 16 -8.53 -6.95 11.66
CA ARG A 16 -7.23 -7.49 12.04
C ARG A 16 -6.51 -8.07 10.81
N PRO A 17 -5.25 -7.71 10.56
CA PRO A 17 -4.48 -8.33 9.50
C PRO A 17 -4.18 -9.80 9.84
N LEU A 18 -4.42 -10.71 8.89
CA LEU A 18 -4.10 -12.14 8.98
C LEU A 18 -2.74 -12.44 8.35
N SER A 19 -2.42 -11.74 7.27
CA SER A 19 -1.12 -11.76 6.61
C SER A 19 -0.85 -10.39 6.02
N ALA A 20 0.41 -9.97 6.01
CA ALA A 20 0.83 -8.76 5.31
C ALA A 20 2.32 -8.85 4.96
N ARG A 21 2.64 -8.70 3.67
CA ARG A 21 4.00 -8.76 3.15
C ARG A 21 4.26 -7.63 2.17
N ALA A 22 5.51 -7.19 2.12
CA ALA A 22 5.99 -6.25 1.12
C ALA A 22 7.14 -6.89 0.33
N ASN A 23 6.99 -6.94 -0.99
CA ASN A 23 8.04 -7.34 -1.91
C ASN A 23 8.72 -6.09 -2.45
N GLY A 24 9.96 -5.87 -2.05
CA GLY A 24 10.72 -4.68 -2.37
C GLY A 24 11.70 -4.88 -3.51
N THR A 25 11.88 -3.84 -4.31
CA THR A 25 12.84 -3.79 -5.42
C THR A 25 13.59 -2.46 -5.38
N VAL A 26 14.92 -2.54 -5.43
CA VAL A 26 15.82 -1.39 -5.56
C VAL A 26 16.25 -1.31 -7.01
N ALA A 27 15.64 -0.43 -7.80
CA ALA A 27 16.02 -0.16 -9.18
C ALA A 27 17.03 0.98 -9.21
N PHE A 28 18.20 0.72 -9.77
CA PHE A 28 19.28 1.68 -9.89
C PHE A 28 19.47 2.09 -11.35
N THR A 29 19.85 3.36 -11.56
CA THR A 29 20.21 3.86 -12.89
C THR A 29 21.59 4.50 -12.80
N SER A 30 22.55 3.94 -13.52
CA SER A 30 23.91 4.49 -13.69
C SER A 30 24.01 5.25 -15.02
N LYS A 31 24.56 6.45 -14.95
CA LYS A 31 24.87 7.32 -16.10
C LYS A 31 26.20 8.04 -15.85
N LEU A 32 27.17 7.32 -15.31
CA LEU A 32 28.48 7.88 -14.96
C LEU A 32 29.51 7.45 -16.01
N SER A 33 30.37 8.39 -16.42
CA SER A 33 31.58 8.07 -17.17
C SER A 33 32.59 7.43 -16.23
N GLY A 34 33.33 6.42 -16.72
CA GLY A 34 34.30 5.67 -15.92
C GLY A 34 33.67 4.50 -15.16
N VAL A 35 34.44 3.90 -14.26
CA VAL A 35 34.05 2.71 -13.48
C VAL A 35 34.00 3.10 -12.00
N PRO A 36 32.87 3.66 -11.52
CA PRO A 36 32.74 4.06 -10.12
C PRO A 36 32.54 2.85 -9.21
N ASP A 37 33.18 2.88 -8.03
CA ASP A 37 32.89 1.94 -6.95
C ASP A 37 31.93 2.63 -5.96
N LEU A 38 30.74 2.09 -5.81
CA LEU A 38 29.65 2.69 -5.05
C LEU A 38 29.38 1.95 -3.75
N LEU A 39 29.03 2.71 -2.74
CA LEU A 39 28.50 2.22 -1.47
C LEU A 39 27.11 2.83 -1.25
N LEU A 40 26.08 2.01 -1.36
CA LEU A 40 24.70 2.33 -0.99
C LEU A 40 24.45 1.85 0.44
N THR A 41 23.92 2.72 1.29
CA THR A 41 23.53 2.37 2.65
C THR A 41 22.00 2.45 2.78
N LEU A 42 21.38 1.36 3.20
CA LEU A 42 19.98 1.30 3.59
C LEU A 42 19.82 1.51 5.09
N GLN A 43 18.68 2.03 5.49
CA GLN A 43 18.31 2.27 6.88
C GLN A 43 16.95 1.63 7.16
N ALA A 44 16.85 0.88 8.26
CA ALA A 44 15.60 0.36 8.77
C ALA A 44 14.75 1.47 9.42
N PRO A 45 13.44 1.24 9.62
CA PRO A 45 12.62 2.09 10.45
C PRO A 45 13.31 2.36 11.81
N ASN A 46 13.16 3.57 12.34
CA ASN A 46 13.76 3.99 13.61
C ASN A 46 15.31 4.04 13.65
N GLY A 47 15.98 4.07 12.51
CA GLY A 47 17.42 4.30 12.42
C GLY A 47 18.32 3.12 12.79
N HIS A 48 17.74 1.95 13.09
CA HIS A 48 18.51 0.77 13.47
C HIS A 48 19.04 0.00 12.25
N ARG A 49 20.28 0.29 11.84
CA ARG A 49 20.95 -0.41 10.71
C ARG A 49 21.13 -1.91 10.98
N GLN A 50 21.37 -2.30 12.23
CA GLN A 50 21.64 -3.69 12.63
C GLN A 50 20.48 -4.66 12.34
N LYS A 51 19.25 -4.16 12.24
CA LYS A 51 18.07 -5.01 12.00
C LYS A 51 17.85 -5.37 10.52
N LEU A 52 18.68 -4.93 9.59
CA LEU A 52 18.50 -5.21 8.17
C LEU A 52 18.98 -6.59 7.72
N GLY A 53 19.80 -7.27 8.50
CA GLY A 53 20.34 -8.58 8.09
C GLY A 53 20.64 -9.54 9.22
N GLU A 54 20.31 -9.23 10.47
CA GLU A 54 20.53 -10.14 11.62
C GLU A 54 19.39 -11.14 11.76
N LYS A 55 19.72 -12.44 11.62
CA LYS A 55 18.78 -13.52 11.99
C LYS A 55 18.78 -13.71 13.52
N PRO A 56 17.60 -13.90 14.17
CA PRO A 56 16.25 -14.06 13.63
C PRO A 56 15.44 -12.74 13.50
N ASN A 57 16.06 -11.60 13.67
CA ASN A 57 15.41 -10.29 13.80
C ASN A 57 15.59 -9.40 12.56
N SER A 58 15.88 -10.00 11.40
CA SER A 58 16.01 -9.24 10.15
C SER A 58 14.65 -8.69 9.69
N ILE A 59 14.63 -7.41 9.31
CA ILE A 59 13.46 -6.80 8.65
C ILE A 59 13.41 -7.24 7.19
N ILE A 60 14.57 -7.34 6.54
CA ILE A 60 14.69 -7.80 5.16
C ILE A 60 14.87 -9.31 5.16
N GLU A 61 13.92 -9.99 4.53
CA GLU A 61 13.96 -11.43 4.31
C GLU A 61 14.31 -11.72 2.85
N TYR A 62 14.95 -12.86 2.61
CA TYR A 62 15.28 -13.37 1.28
C TYR A 62 15.89 -12.33 0.32
N PRO A 63 16.94 -11.59 0.73
CA PRO A 63 17.55 -10.61 -0.16
C PRO A 63 18.21 -11.28 -1.35
N VAL A 64 17.88 -10.80 -2.56
CA VAL A 64 18.50 -11.22 -3.82
C VAL A 64 19.23 -10.02 -4.41
N PHE A 65 20.47 -10.21 -4.83
CA PHE A 65 21.32 -9.13 -5.31
C PHE A 65 21.75 -9.32 -6.76
N HIS A 66 21.92 -8.21 -7.45
CA HIS A 66 22.55 -8.20 -8.75
C HIS A 66 23.99 -8.74 -8.66
N PRO A 67 24.51 -9.46 -9.67
CA PRO A 67 25.89 -10.01 -9.66
C PRO A 67 27.00 -8.99 -9.41
N CYS A 68 26.76 -7.69 -9.69
CA CYS A 68 27.74 -6.64 -9.40
C CYS A 68 27.92 -6.34 -7.90
N VAL A 69 27.03 -6.84 -7.03
CA VAL A 69 27.09 -6.57 -5.58
C VAL A 69 28.09 -7.49 -4.90
N ARG A 70 28.93 -6.91 -4.05
CA ARG A 70 29.90 -7.66 -3.22
C ARG A 70 29.18 -8.19 -1.99
N LEU A 71 28.86 -9.48 -1.99
CA LEU A 71 28.09 -10.13 -0.91
C LEU A 71 28.83 -10.15 0.43
N SER A 72 30.16 -10.16 0.45
CA SER A 72 30.96 -10.07 1.68
C SER A 72 30.59 -8.83 2.48
N ARG A 73 30.47 -7.67 1.81
CA ARG A 73 30.12 -6.42 2.48
C ARG A 73 28.74 -6.46 3.15
N TRP A 74 27.74 -7.06 2.48
CA TRP A 74 26.42 -7.26 3.06
C TRP A 74 26.43 -8.19 4.27
N ARG A 75 27.24 -9.27 4.23
CA ARG A 75 27.36 -10.22 5.34
C ARG A 75 28.00 -9.57 6.57
N ASP A 76 29.07 -8.79 6.35
CA ASP A 76 29.80 -8.11 7.41
C ASP A 76 29.04 -6.92 8.00
N ARG A 77 28.33 -6.19 7.12
CA ARG A 77 27.58 -4.99 7.48
C ARG A 77 26.23 -4.98 6.76
N PRO A 78 25.22 -5.62 7.32
CA PRO A 78 23.88 -5.62 6.76
C PRO A 78 23.36 -4.21 6.52
N GLY A 79 22.73 -3.99 5.36
CA GLY A 79 22.29 -2.67 4.92
C GLY A 79 23.31 -1.91 4.07
N GLU A 80 24.56 -2.39 3.94
CA GLU A 80 25.55 -1.78 3.06
C GLU A 80 25.73 -2.62 1.78
N LEU A 81 25.44 -2.02 0.63
CA LEU A 81 25.61 -2.60 -0.71
C LEU A 81 26.81 -1.94 -1.39
N SER A 82 27.90 -2.68 -1.57
CA SER A 82 29.07 -2.24 -2.31
C SER A 82 29.06 -2.88 -3.68
N PHE A 83 29.18 -2.08 -4.75
CA PHE A 83 29.05 -2.55 -6.11
C PHE A 83 29.69 -1.61 -7.13
N VAL A 84 30.05 -2.17 -8.28
CA VAL A 84 30.38 -1.41 -9.48
C VAL A 84 29.16 -1.50 -10.41
N PRO A 85 28.43 -0.40 -10.63
CA PRO A 85 27.20 -0.45 -11.40
C PRO A 85 27.47 -0.72 -12.88
N PRO A 86 26.69 -1.58 -13.54
CA PRO A 86 26.63 -1.59 -15.00
C PRO A 86 25.95 -0.30 -15.49
N ASP A 87 26.20 0.07 -16.74
CA ASP A 87 25.53 1.20 -17.36
C ASP A 87 24.04 0.94 -17.57
N GLY A 88 23.27 2.03 -17.45
CA GLY A 88 21.84 1.98 -17.67
C GLY A 88 21.03 1.68 -16.40
N LYS A 89 19.84 1.15 -16.62
CA LYS A 89 18.87 0.82 -15.55
C LYS A 89 18.88 -0.68 -15.27
N PHE A 90 19.02 -1.05 -14.01
CA PHE A 90 19.02 -2.45 -13.56
C PHE A 90 18.42 -2.58 -12.16
N VAL A 91 18.07 -3.80 -11.78
CA VAL A 91 17.63 -4.13 -10.42
C VAL A 91 18.86 -4.46 -9.59
N LEU A 92 19.19 -3.60 -8.62
CA LEU A 92 20.35 -3.78 -7.74
C LEU A 92 20.08 -4.84 -6.67
N ALA A 93 18.90 -4.82 -6.10
CA ALA A 93 18.49 -5.80 -5.09
C ALA A 93 16.96 -5.95 -5.08
N SER A 94 16.52 -7.13 -4.67
CA SER A 94 15.12 -7.41 -4.31
C SER A 94 15.07 -8.03 -2.92
N TYR A 95 13.96 -7.83 -2.20
CA TYR A 95 13.79 -8.31 -0.83
C TYR A 95 12.33 -8.53 -0.48
N GLU A 96 12.09 -9.28 0.57
CA GLU A 96 10.79 -9.46 1.18
C GLU A 96 10.80 -8.93 2.62
N VAL A 97 9.66 -8.40 3.07
CA VAL A 97 9.44 -7.93 4.45
C VAL A 97 8.12 -8.48 4.96
N ASP A 98 8.14 -9.19 6.08
CA ASP A 98 6.95 -9.53 6.83
C ASP A 98 6.49 -8.33 7.67
N LEU A 99 5.41 -7.67 7.24
CA LEU A 99 4.85 -6.48 7.89
C LEU A 99 4.15 -6.78 9.23
N LEU A 100 3.96 -8.06 9.57
CA LEU A 100 3.38 -8.52 10.84
C LEU A 100 4.40 -9.07 11.83
N SER A 101 5.68 -9.02 11.49
CA SER A 101 6.74 -9.52 12.37
C SER A 101 6.65 -8.87 13.77
N LYS A 102 7.12 -9.61 14.81
CA LYS A 102 7.08 -9.14 16.20
C LYS A 102 7.75 -7.78 16.43
N GLN A 103 8.67 -7.39 15.58
CA GLN A 103 9.35 -6.10 15.64
C GLN A 103 8.50 -4.94 15.12
N GLN A 104 7.54 -5.22 14.24
CA GLN A 104 6.59 -4.26 13.72
C GLN A 104 5.25 -4.29 14.47
N GLN A 105 5.00 -5.29 15.33
CA GLN A 105 3.78 -5.39 16.15
C GLN A 105 3.57 -4.22 17.12
N GLN A 106 4.61 -3.45 17.43
CA GLN A 106 4.48 -2.19 18.16
C GLN A 106 3.94 -1.05 17.29
N GLN A 107 3.98 -1.21 15.96
CA GLN A 107 3.35 -0.31 15.01
C GLN A 107 2.25 -1.11 14.30
N GLN A 108 1.00 -0.79 14.58
CA GLN A 108 -0.13 -1.35 13.84
C GLN A 108 0.15 -1.21 12.35
N LEU A 109 -0.20 -2.23 11.55
CA LEU A 109 -0.13 -2.16 10.09
C LEU A 109 -0.92 -0.92 9.62
N GLN A 110 -0.19 0.15 9.31
CA GLN A 110 -0.78 1.41 8.85
C GLN A 110 -0.78 1.40 7.33
N LEU A 111 -1.93 1.07 6.75
CA LEU A 111 -2.14 1.21 5.33
C LEU A 111 -2.77 2.58 5.02
N PRO A 112 -2.38 3.21 3.90
CA PRO A 112 -2.95 4.50 3.49
C PRO A 112 -4.42 4.42 3.10
N VAL A 113 -4.88 3.21 2.78
CA VAL A 113 -6.25 2.91 2.39
C VAL A 113 -6.75 1.78 3.27
N GLN A 114 -7.82 2.04 4.01
CA GLN A 114 -8.54 1.07 4.81
C GLN A 114 -9.92 0.87 4.20
N VAL A 115 -10.39 -0.36 4.19
CA VAL A 115 -11.69 -0.72 3.62
C VAL A 115 -12.48 -1.53 4.62
N GLU A 116 -13.76 -1.20 4.76
CA GLU A 116 -14.74 -1.99 5.48
C GLU A 116 -15.78 -2.51 4.49
N LEU A 117 -16.05 -3.79 4.52
CA LEU A 117 -17.12 -4.43 3.78
C LEU A 117 -18.21 -4.89 4.77
N LYS A 118 -19.42 -4.36 4.59
CA LYS A 118 -20.61 -4.73 5.37
C LYS A 118 -21.60 -5.40 4.45
N THR A 119 -22.05 -6.57 4.81
CA THR A 119 -23.02 -7.36 4.07
C THR A 119 -24.32 -7.50 4.85
N ALA A 120 -25.39 -7.94 4.19
CA ALA A 120 -26.72 -8.08 4.77
C ALA A 120 -27.24 -6.78 5.42
N VAL A 121 -26.99 -5.66 4.75
CA VAL A 121 -27.50 -4.34 5.14
C VAL A 121 -28.92 -4.16 4.56
N GLY A 122 -29.67 -3.19 5.10
CA GLY A 122 -31.03 -2.95 4.64
C GLY A 122 -32.08 -3.83 5.34
N HIS A 123 -33.36 -3.59 5.05
CA HIS A 123 -34.47 -4.27 5.71
C HIS A 123 -34.55 -5.75 5.32
N GLU A 124 -34.30 -6.05 4.03
CA GLU A 124 -34.36 -7.41 3.50
C GLU A 124 -33.02 -8.16 3.65
N GLY A 125 -31.94 -7.45 4.05
CA GLY A 125 -30.60 -8.02 4.14
C GLY A 125 -29.96 -8.28 2.77
N ASP A 126 -30.47 -7.68 1.70
CA ASP A 126 -30.07 -7.85 0.32
C ASP A 126 -29.07 -6.78 -0.16
N GLU A 127 -28.65 -5.88 0.72
CA GLU A 127 -27.70 -4.85 0.40
C GLU A 127 -26.32 -5.14 0.98
N PHE A 128 -25.29 -4.62 0.31
CA PHE A 128 -23.95 -4.51 0.89
C PHE A 128 -23.41 -3.10 0.75
N GLU A 129 -22.49 -2.75 1.64
CA GLU A 129 -21.86 -1.45 1.70
C GLU A 129 -20.34 -1.60 1.83
N VAL A 130 -19.61 -0.87 0.99
CA VAL A 130 -18.16 -0.76 1.05
C VAL A 130 -17.80 0.67 1.45
N ARG A 131 -17.05 0.82 2.52
CA ARG A 131 -16.49 2.11 2.97
C ARG A 131 -15.00 2.10 2.78
N VAL A 132 -14.48 3.15 2.16
CA VAL A 132 -13.06 3.33 1.92
C VAL A 132 -12.59 4.59 2.64
N PHE A 133 -11.61 4.41 3.51
CA PHE A 133 -10.95 5.49 4.25
C PHE A 133 -9.56 5.68 3.66
N VAL A 134 -9.31 6.83 3.09
CA VAL A 134 -7.98 7.22 2.60
C VAL A 134 -7.38 8.19 3.61
N SER A 135 -6.20 7.89 4.15
CA SER A 135 -5.51 8.79 5.07
C SER A 135 -4.01 8.78 4.80
N THR A 136 -3.47 9.96 4.53
CA THR A 136 -2.02 10.18 4.42
C THR A 136 -1.40 10.60 5.75
N ALA A 137 -2.20 11.01 6.72
CA ALA A 137 -1.71 11.45 8.04
C ALA A 137 -0.99 10.32 8.80
N ALA A 138 -1.46 9.07 8.64
CA ALA A 138 -0.82 7.89 9.23
C ALA A 138 0.54 7.57 8.58
N LEU A 139 0.81 8.10 7.39
CA LEU A 139 2.02 7.88 6.62
C LEU A 139 3.08 8.97 6.87
N ALA A 140 2.77 9.99 7.65
CA ALA A 140 3.74 11.02 7.99
C ALA A 140 4.97 10.33 8.60
N PRO A 141 6.19 10.64 8.14
CA PRO A 141 7.37 10.17 8.83
C PRO A 141 7.26 10.66 10.25
N VAL A 142 7.31 9.74 11.23
CA VAL A 142 7.47 10.09 12.62
C VAL A 142 8.70 11.00 12.65
N ALA A 143 8.49 12.29 12.89
CA ALA A 143 9.56 13.26 12.99
C ALA A 143 10.49 12.71 14.06
N GLY A 144 11.68 12.25 13.65
CA GLY A 144 12.69 11.81 14.58
C GLY A 144 12.90 12.98 15.53
N SER A 145 12.73 12.75 16.82
CA SER A 145 13.02 13.66 17.90
C SER A 145 14.52 13.95 17.94
N GLY A 146 14.96 14.76 17.02
CA GLY A 146 16.32 15.25 16.81
C GLY A 146 16.35 16.76 16.67
N SER A 147 15.41 17.48 17.27
CA SER A 147 15.56 18.89 17.56
C SER A 147 16.34 19.01 18.87
N SER A 148 17.66 19.03 18.78
CA SER A 148 18.47 19.57 19.85
C SER A 148 17.95 20.97 20.18
N PRO A 149 17.66 21.29 21.44
CA PRO A 149 17.31 22.65 21.80
C PRO A 149 18.53 23.55 21.50
N ALA A 150 18.34 24.47 20.56
CA ALA A 150 19.32 25.53 20.33
C ALA A 150 19.49 26.31 21.63
N PHE A 151 20.60 26.06 22.29
CA PHE A 151 21.03 26.85 23.44
C PHE A 151 21.19 28.31 22.99
N GLY A 152 20.43 29.18 23.59
CA GLY A 152 20.40 30.59 23.29
C GLY A 152 21.80 31.22 23.41
N SER A 153 22.25 31.80 22.32
CA SER A 153 23.29 32.80 22.34
C SER A 153 22.71 34.14 21.89
N ARG A 154 22.67 35.07 22.82
CA ARG A 154 22.32 36.46 22.60
C ARG A 154 23.37 37.14 21.74
N GLY A 155 22.94 37.96 20.81
CA GLY A 155 23.66 39.18 20.40
C GLY A 155 24.32 39.09 19.02
N GLY A 156 23.89 39.91 18.09
CA GLY A 156 24.63 40.21 16.85
C GLY A 156 23.74 40.70 15.74
N ASN A 157 23.54 41.99 15.66
CA ASN A 157 22.92 42.75 14.59
C ASN A 157 23.73 42.62 13.31
N GLY A 158 23.16 42.34 12.15
CA GLY A 158 23.88 42.47 10.87
C GLY A 158 23.29 41.70 9.70
N GLY A 159 22.66 42.42 8.77
CA GLY A 159 22.77 42.14 7.33
C GLY A 159 21.98 40.98 6.73
N SER A 160 20.84 41.32 6.22
CA SER A 160 20.05 40.58 5.24
C SER A 160 20.87 40.05 4.05
N ALA A 161 21.01 38.76 3.94
CA ALA A 161 21.13 38.05 2.65
C ALA A 161 20.19 36.89 2.65
N ARG A 162 19.02 37.08 2.06
CA ARG A 162 18.08 35.97 1.77
C ARG A 162 18.74 35.06 0.72
N SER A 163 19.32 33.97 1.16
CA SER A 163 19.61 32.84 0.28
C SER A 163 18.28 32.32 -0.29
N PRO A 164 18.18 32.11 -1.61
CA PRO A 164 16.99 31.51 -2.16
C PRO A 164 16.82 30.11 -1.54
N ALA A 165 15.74 29.93 -0.80
CA ALA A 165 15.32 28.63 -0.36
C ALA A 165 15.13 27.77 -1.61
N PHE A 166 16.06 26.89 -1.88
CA PHE A 166 15.88 25.81 -2.84
C PHE A 166 14.64 25.07 -2.40
N GLY A 167 13.59 25.13 -3.23
CA GLY A 167 12.30 24.52 -3.00
C GLY A 167 12.44 23.07 -2.60
N GLY A 168 12.38 22.80 -1.31
CA GLY A 168 12.23 21.46 -0.78
C GLY A 168 10.87 20.97 -1.28
N THR A 169 10.87 20.13 -2.31
CA THR A 169 9.69 19.35 -2.66
C THR A 169 9.27 18.62 -1.40
N SER A 170 8.10 18.95 -0.88
CA SER A 170 7.53 18.30 0.29
C SER A 170 7.51 16.80 0.02
N ASN A 171 8.34 16.01 0.69
CA ASN A 171 8.36 14.55 0.61
C ASN A 171 7.13 13.93 1.33
N ALA A 172 6.03 14.66 1.39
CA ALA A 172 4.79 14.16 1.95
C ALA A 172 4.27 13.00 1.07
N PRO A 173 3.84 11.90 1.67
CA PRO A 173 3.24 10.81 0.95
C PRO A 173 2.02 11.26 0.16
N VAL A 174 1.94 10.84 -1.10
CA VAL A 174 0.82 11.17 -2.00
C VAL A 174 0.19 9.87 -2.49
N VAL A 175 -1.09 9.70 -2.19
CA VAL A 175 -1.90 8.63 -2.75
C VAL A 175 -2.34 9.04 -4.15
N GLU A 176 -1.94 8.29 -5.17
CA GLU A 176 -2.18 8.63 -6.57
C GLU A 176 -3.43 7.97 -7.13
N GLU A 177 -3.64 6.72 -6.77
CA GLU A 177 -4.74 5.92 -7.31
C GLU A 177 -5.31 5.04 -6.19
N VAL A 178 -6.63 4.94 -6.15
CA VAL A 178 -7.35 3.99 -5.29
C VAL A 178 -8.46 3.36 -6.10
N SER A 179 -8.50 2.03 -6.12
CA SER A 179 -9.61 1.27 -6.68
C SER A 179 -9.98 0.09 -5.79
N VAL A 180 -11.24 -0.26 -5.81
CA VAL A 180 -11.78 -1.42 -5.08
C VAL A 180 -12.48 -2.33 -6.07
N THR A 181 -12.10 -3.58 -6.06
CA THR A 181 -12.72 -4.65 -6.83
C THR A 181 -13.55 -5.53 -5.91
N ILE A 182 -14.81 -5.72 -6.22
CA ILE A 182 -15.75 -6.51 -5.42
C ILE A 182 -16.21 -7.70 -6.25
N PRO A 183 -15.69 -8.91 -6.01
CA PRO A 183 -16.15 -10.11 -6.65
C PRO A 183 -17.57 -10.46 -6.21
N LEU A 184 -18.45 -10.74 -7.16
CA LEU A 184 -19.84 -11.11 -6.91
C LEU A 184 -20.07 -12.60 -7.12
N PRO A 185 -20.84 -13.26 -6.26
CA PRO A 185 -21.24 -14.65 -6.44
C PRO A 185 -22.09 -14.88 -7.70
N ASN A 186 -22.07 -16.12 -8.22
CA ASN A 186 -22.77 -16.51 -9.45
C ASN A 186 -24.29 -16.33 -9.40
N VAL A 187 -24.86 -16.33 -8.20
CA VAL A 187 -26.30 -16.19 -7.97
C VAL A 187 -26.80 -14.76 -8.17
N VAL A 188 -25.88 -13.78 -8.24
CA VAL A 188 -26.23 -12.39 -8.52
C VAL A 188 -26.61 -12.24 -9.99
N LYS A 189 -27.78 -11.66 -10.26
CA LYS A 189 -28.25 -11.30 -11.60
C LYS A 189 -27.80 -9.90 -11.99
N THR A 190 -28.10 -8.95 -11.14
CA THR A 190 -27.77 -7.53 -11.34
C THR A 190 -27.70 -6.78 -10.00
N LEU A 191 -27.18 -5.57 -10.05
CA LEU A 191 -27.16 -4.65 -8.93
C LEU A 191 -28.24 -3.60 -9.14
N VAL A 192 -28.95 -3.24 -8.06
CA VAL A 192 -30.04 -2.25 -8.08
C VAL A 192 -29.84 -1.23 -6.99
N ALA A 193 -30.45 -0.05 -7.13
CA ALA A 193 -30.38 1.05 -6.16
C ALA A 193 -28.93 1.44 -5.77
N THR A 194 -27.99 1.32 -6.73
CA THR A 194 -26.59 1.61 -6.48
C THR A 194 -26.36 3.08 -6.18
N ARG A 195 -25.66 3.35 -5.07
CA ARG A 195 -25.28 4.69 -4.60
C ARG A 195 -23.78 4.73 -4.37
N CYS A 196 -23.12 5.72 -4.95
CA CYS A 196 -21.71 5.96 -4.79
C CYS A 196 -21.50 7.41 -4.34
N SER A 197 -20.80 7.64 -3.23
CA SER A 197 -20.59 9.00 -2.72
C SER A 197 -19.52 9.74 -3.52
N ARG A 198 -18.51 9.03 -4.04
CA ARG A 198 -17.40 9.59 -4.83
C ARG A 198 -16.85 8.54 -5.78
N GLY A 199 -16.38 9.01 -6.95
CA GLY A 199 -15.75 8.16 -7.95
C GLY A 199 -16.75 7.53 -8.91
N GLU A 200 -16.23 6.63 -9.71
CA GLU A 200 -16.96 5.94 -10.76
C GLU A 200 -16.89 4.43 -10.53
N PHE A 201 -17.98 3.74 -10.76
CA PHE A 201 -18.02 2.29 -10.68
C PHE A 201 -18.48 1.70 -12.02
N HIS A 202 -17.97 0.51 -12.29
CA HIS A 202 -18.38 -0.31 -13.43
C HIS A 202 -18.74 -1.68 -12.90
N HIS A 203 -19.87 -2.23 -13.35
CA HIS A 203 -20.29 -3.59 -13.08
C HIS A 203 -20.19 -4.39 -14.38
N GLU A 204 -19.27 -5.33 -14.42
CA GLU A 204 -19.07 -6.19 -15.57
C GLU A 204 -19.04 -7.66 -15.11
N GLY A 205 -20.00 -8.42 -15.64
CA GLY A 205 -20.11 -9.84 -15.32
C GLY A 205 -20.27 -10.13 -13.83
N ARG A 206 -19.21 -10.56 -13.18
CA ARG A 206 -19.17 -10.95 -11.75
C ARG A 206 -18.30 -10.04 -10.89
N GLU A 207 -18.04 -8.86 -11.36
CA GLU A 207 -17.12 -7.96 -10.70
C GLU A 207 -17.66 -6.54 -10.72
N VAL A 208 -17.53 -5.85 -9.58
CA VAL A 208 -17.70 -4.42 -9.50
C VAL A 208 -16.32 -3.80 -9.32
N SER A 209 -15.93 -2.95 -10.24
CA SER A 209 -14.73 -2.13 -10.14
C SER A 209 -15.12 -0.70 -9.80
N TRP A 210 -14.64 -0.20 -8.67
CA TRP A 210 -14.92 1.16 -8.19
C TRP A 210 -13.62 1.95 -8.08
N LYS A 211 -13.49 3.01 -8.88
CA LYS A 211 -12.34 3.94 -8.87
C LYS A 211 -12.67 5.18 -8.06
N ILE A 212 -11.79 5.53 -7.13
CA ILE A 212 -11.96 6.65 -6.21
C ILE A 212 -10.93 7.72 -6.56
N PRO A 213 -11.35 8.97 -6.86
CA PRO A 213 -10.43 10.07 -7.15
C PRO A 213 -9.69 10.48 -5.89
N THR A 214 -8.36 10.54 -5.96
CA THR A 214 -7.45 10.95 -4.89
C THR A 214 -6.93 12.36 -5.04
N THR A 215 -7.14 12.97 -6.23
CA THR A 215 -6.72 14.32 -6.58
C THR A 215 -7.94 15.16 -7.00
N GLY A 216 -7.89 16.48 -6.80
CA GLY A 216 -8.95 17.40 -7.21
C GLY A 216 -9.61 18.14 -6.06
N SER A 217 -10.63 18.95 -6.38
CA SER A 217 -11.42 19.71 -5.41
C SER A 217 -12.11 18.76 -4.43
N GLY A 218 -11.68 18.78 -3.17
CA GLY A 218 -12.17 17.88 -2.11
C GLY A 218 -11.27 16.70 -1.78
N ALA A 219 -10.09 16.55 -2.41
CA ALA A 219 -9.05 15.64 -1.95
C ALA A 219 -8.42 16.21 -0.68
N THR A 220 -8.89 15.76 0.49
CA THR A 220 -8.32 16.08 1.79
C THR A 220 -7.28 15.02 2.16
N PRO A 221 -6.32 15.33 3.07
CA PRO A 221 -5.39 14.34 3.63
C PRO A 221 -6.08 13.12 4.24
N SER A 222 -7.36 13.25 4.57
CA SER A 222 -8.23 12.17 5.04
C SER A 222 -9.59 12.29 4.38
N SER A 223 -10.03 11.25 3.70
CA SER A 223 -11.33 11.22 3.02
C SER A 223 -12.01 9.86 3.18
N THR A 224 -13.34 9.89 3.28
CA THR A 224 -14.18 8.69 3.31
C THR A 224 -15.03 8.64 2.05
N SER A 225 -15.08 7.48 1.42
CA SER A 225 -15.95 7.21 0.28
C SER A 225 -16.80 5.98 0.56
N THR A 226 -18.05 5.99 0.13
CA THR A 226 -19.01 4.92 0.39
C THR A 226 -19.65 4.47 -0.91
N PHE A 227 -19.69 3.18 -1.12
CA PHE A 227 -20.42 2.49 -2.18
C PHE A 227 -21.45 1.57 -1.54
N ARG A 228 -22.71 1.67 -1.92
CA ARG A 228 -23.81 0.85 -1.42
C ARG A 228 -24.72 0.42 -2.54
N THR A 229 -25.13 -0.83 -2.55
CA THR A 229 -26.00 -1.39 -3.58
C THR A 229 -26.80 -2.57 -3.02
N ALA A 230 -27.98 -2.80 -3.60
CA ALA A 230 -28.74 -4.02 -3.37
C ALA A 230 -28.46 -5.03 -4.48
N VAL A 231 -28.50 -6.32 -4.14
CA VAL A 231 -28.30 -7.42 -5.08
C VAL A 231 -29.64 -8.01 -5.49
N GLN A 232 -29.85 -8.15 -6.78
CA GLN A 232 -30.96 -8.94 -7.32
C GLN A 232 -30.44 -10.32 -7.69
N ILE A 233 -31.04 -11.36 -7.12
CA ILE A 233 -30.66 -12.74 -7.38
C ILE A 233 -31.36 -13.27 -8.64
N ARG A 234 -30.74 -14.24 -9.30
CA ARG A 234 -31.36 -14.96 -10.41
C ARG A 234 -32.51 -15.81 -9.88
N ALA A 235 -33.65 -15.86 -10.62
CA ALA A 235 -34.71 -16.81 -10.34
C ALA A 235 -34.13 -18.23 -10.38
N SER A 236 -34.57 -19.13 -9.52
CA SER A 236 -34.34 -20.56 -9.70
C SER A 236 -35.42 -21.13 -10.59
N ALA A 237 -35.14 -22.24 -11.28
CA ALA A 237 -36.14 -22.95 -12.08
C ALA A 237 -37.36 -23.38 -11.24
N ASP A 238 -37.17 -23.49 -9.92
CA ASP A 238 -38.23 -23.84 -8.97
C ASP A 238 -39.13 -22.65 -8.62
N ASP A 239 -38.74 -21.39 -8.96
CA ASP A 239 -39.53 -20.18 -8.68
C ASP A 239 -40.57 -19.90 -9.81
N ASP A 240 -40.38 -20.49 -11.01
CA ASP A 240 -41.21 -20.19 -12.20
C ASP A 240 -42.46 -21.09 -12.28
N GLU A 241 -42.55 -22.20 -11.50
CA GLU A 241 -43.66 -23.17 -11.62
C GLU A 241 -44.81 -22.92 -10.64
N GLU A 242 -44.78 -21.96 -9.70
CA GLU A 242 -45.83 -21.81 -8.69
C GLU A 242 -46.15 -20.36 -8.32
N GLU A 243 -46.76 -19.60 -9.23
CA GLU A 243 -47.57 -18.42 -8.85
C GLU A 243 -48.99 -18.78 -8.37
N GLU A 244 -49.32 -20.08 -8.29
CA GLU A 244 -50.64 -20.54 -7.81
C GLU A 244 -50.66 -20.80 -6.31
N GLU A 245 -51.48 -19.99 -5.63
CA GLU A 245 -52.15 -20.16 -4.35
C GLU A 245 -51.39 -20.77 -3.15
N VAL A 246 -50.68 -19.91 -2.38
CA VAL A 246 -50.11 -20.31 -1.07
C VAL A 246 -51.22 -20.36 -0.01
N THR A 247 -51.70 -21.54 0.35
CA THR A 247 -52.77 -21.73 1.35
C THR A 247 -52.28 -22.06 2.76
N SER A 248 -50.97 -22.08 3.06
CA SER A 248 -50.45 -22.44 4.38
C SER A 248 -49.35 -21.50 4.91
N ALA A 249 -49.54 -20.97 6.11
CA ALA A 249 -48.56 -20.12 6.84
C ALA A 249 -47.19 -20.82 7.08
N LYS A 250 -47.17 -22.17 7.15
CA LYS A 250 -45.94 -22.97 7.30
C LYS A 250 -45.08 -22.98 6.05
N GLU A 251 -45.67 -22.96 4.87
CA GLU A 251 -44.97 -22.94 3.58
C GLU A 251 -44.41 -21.54 3.29
N GLY A 252 -45.15 -20.50 3.61
CA GLY A 252 -44.68 -19.11 3.55
C GLY A 252 -43.41 -18.90 4.37
N GLY A 253 -43.33 -19.48 5.58
CA GLY A 253 -42.15 -19.42 6.42
C GLY A 253 -40.93 -20.16 5.85
N LYS A 254 -41.12 -21.30 5.21
CA LYS A 254 -40.03 -22.05 4.54
C LYS A 254 -39.49 -21.31 3.31
N ARG A 255 -40.38 -20.73 2.49
CA ARG A 255 -40.01 -19.91 1.32
C ARG A 255 -39.24 -18.66 1.72
N ALA A 256 -39.67 -17.93 2.76
CA ALA A 256 -38.97 -16.77 3.30
C ALA A 256 -37.54 -17.13 3.80
N ALA A 257 -37.43 -18.30 4.50
CA ALA A 257 -36.13 -18.79 4.96
C ALA A 257 -35.21 -19.20 3.80
N ALA A 258 -35.75 -19.84 2.74
CA ALA A 258 -34.99 -20.18 1.55
C ALA A 258 -34.53 -18.95 0.79
N ARG A 259 -35.40 -17.93 0.60
CA ARG A 259 -35.05 -16.65 0.00
C ARG A 259 -33.93 -15.95 0.78
N LYS A 260 -34.05 -15.90 2.12
CA LYS A 260 -33.02 -15.31 2.98
C LYS A 260 -31.67 -16.00 2.84
N ARG A 261 -31.65 -17.35 2.74
CA ARG A 261 -30.40 -18.10 2.50
C ARG A 261 -29.79 -17.77 1.14
N ARG A 262 -30.61 -17.67 0.08
CA ARG A 262 -30.15 -17.30 -1.27
C ARG A 262 -29.57 -15.88 -1.30
N ILE A 263 -30.22 -14.91 -0.62
CA ILE A 263 -29.71 -13.56 -0.46
C ILE A 263 -28.36 -13.57 0.25
N ALA A 264 -28.22 -14.32 1.34
CA ALA A 264 -26.95 -14.44 2.05
C ALA A 264 -25.83 -15.05 1.17
N MET A 265 -26.16 -15.99 0.28
CA MET A 265 -25.21 -16.55 -0.68
C MET A 265 -24.87 -15.59 -1.83
N ALA A 266 -25.67 -14.56 -2.05
CA ALA A 266 -25.44 -13.53 -3.06
C ALA A 266 -24.55 -12.38 -2.55
N MET A 267 -24.27 -12.31 -1.25
CA MET A 267 -23.41 -11.28 -0.69
C MET A 267 -21.94 -11.51 -1.09
N PRO A 268 -21.20 -10.43 -1.39
CA PRO A 268 -19.76 -10.51 -1.64
C PRO A 268 -19.04 -11.00 -0.39
N ARG A 269 -18.01 -11.84 -0.59
CA ARG A 269 -17.23 -12.41 0.53
C ARG A 269 -15.98 -11.61 0.86
N CYS A 270 -15.53 -10.79 -0.07
CA CYS A 270 -14.36 -9.95 0.09
C CYS A 270 -14.43 -8.73 -0.82
N ALA A 271 -13.59 -7.77 -0.52
CA ALA A 271 -13.25 -6.66 -1.41
C ALA A 271 -11.72 -6.64 -1.60
N ILE A 272 -11.25 -6.43 -2.81
CA ILE A 272 -9.84 -6.35 -3.16
C ILE A 272 -9.49 -4.88 -3.37
N VAL A 273 -8.51 -4.41 -2.63
CA VAL A 273 -8.09 -3.01 -2.64
C VAL A 273 -6.79 -2.86 -3.40
N ASN A 274 -6.76 -1.90 -4.31
CA ASN A 274 -5.56 -1.49 -5.03
C ASN A 274 -5.30 -0.01 -4.77
N PHE A 275 -4.03 0.34 -4.57
CA PHE A 275 -3.60 1.73 -4.45
C PHE A 275 -2.15 1.91 -4.90
N SER A 276 -1.77 3.15 -5.21
CA SER A 276 -0.40 3.58 -5.45
C SER A 276 -0.10 4.80 -4.59
N VAL A 277 1.03 4.76 -3.88
CA VAL A 277 1.49 5.86 -3.04
C VAL A 277 2.92 6.21 -3.38
N LYS A 278 3.19 7.49 -3.64
CA LYS A 278 4.54 8.04 -3.77
C LYS A 278 5.02 8.65 -2.45
N GLY A 279 6.31 8.57 -2.21
CA GLY A 279 6.97 9.15 -1.03
C GLY A 279 6.89 8.28 0.23
N TRP A 280 6.41 7.04 0.13
CA TRP A 280 6.25 6.14 1.26
C TRP A 280 6.57 4.68 0.90
N LEU A 281 7.14 3.93 1.86
CA LEU A 281 7.32 2.49 1.80
C LEU A 281 6.68 1.82 3.03
N ALA A 282 5.98 0.72 2.80
CA ALA A 282 5.29 -0.02 3.85
C ALA A 282 6.26 -0.62 4.87
N SER A 283 7.43 -1.06 4.43
CA SER A 283 8.50 -1.58 5.30
C SER A 283 9.18 -0.50 6.14
N GLY A 284 9.07 0.78 5.74
CA GLY A 284 9.82 1.89 6.32
C GLY A 284 11.31 1.89 6.00
N VAL A 285 11.79 0.98 5.16
CA VAL A 285 13.19 0.96 4.68
C VAL A 285 13.49 2.21 3.87
N ARG A 286 14.65 2.81 4.06
CA ARG A 286 15.06 4.04 3.37
C ARG A 286 16.51 3.98 2.94
N VAL A 287 16.86 4.78 1.92
CA VAL A 287 18.25 5.01 1.55
C VAL A 287 18.81 6.11 2.43
N ASP A 288 19.82 5.77 3.22
CA ASP A 288 20.57 6.72 4.02
C ASP A 288 21.56 7.49 3.16
N SER A 289 22.43 6.78 2.43
CA SER A 289 23.46 7.40 1.62
C SER A 289 23.83 6.59 0.38
N VAL A 290 24.32 7.30 -0.64
CA VAL A 290 25.04 6.74 -1.78
C VAL A 290 26.37 7.48 -1.86
N LYS A 291 27.48 6.75 -1.80
CA LYS A 291 28.83 7.30 -1.82
C LYS A 291 29.65 6.65 -2.92
N ILE A 292 30.50 7.42 -3.56
CA ILE A 292 31.59 6.91 -4.38
C ILE A 292 32.76 6.65 -3.44
N VAL A 293 33.17 5.39 -3.33
CA VAL A 293 34.25 4.97 -2.44
C VAL A 293 35.55 4.72 -3.20
N GLY A 294 35.50 4.71 -4.53
CA GLY A 294 36.64 4.54 -5.42
C GLY A 294 36.16 4.54 -6.88
N GLY A 295 37.09 4.34 -7.81
CA GLY A 295 36.76 4.22 -9.23
C GLY A 295 37.95 4.61 -10.13
N ARG A 296 37.80 4.34 -11.43
CA ARG A 296 38.79 4.68 -12.49
C ARG A 296 38.10 5.49 -13.58
N GLY A 297 38.82 6.46 -14.14
CA GLY A 297 38.35 7.25 -15.31
C GLY A 297 37.20 8.22 -14.97
N MET A 298 37.02 8.59 -13.70
CA MET A 298 36.06 9.60 -13.29
C MET A 298 36.74 10.98 -13.27
N GLY A 299 36.01 12.00 -13.72
CA GLY A 299 36.45 13.39 -13.58
C GLY A 299 36.52 13.83 -12.10
N GLU A 300 37.38 14.80 -11.80
CA GLU A 300 37.45 15.39 -10.47
C GLU A 300 36.11 16.04 -10.07
N GLY A 301 35.66 15.79 -8.85
CA GLY A 301 34.44 16.41 -8.31
C GLY A 301 33.12 15.74 -8.65
N VAL A 302 33.11 14.56 -9.28
CA VAL A 302 31.88 13.79 -9.54
C VAL A 302 31.25 13.39 -8.21
N LYS A 303 30.03 13.90 -7.93
CA LYS A 303 29.23 13.51 -6.78
C LYS A 303 28.02 12.70 -7.23
N PRO A 304 27.67 11.60 -6.54
CA PRO A 304 26.48 10.86 -6.90
C PRO A 304 25.23 11.71 -6.62
N TYR A 305 24.33 11.77 -7.61
CA TYR A 305 23.03 12.38 -7.42
C TYR A 305 22.13 11.46 -6.61
N LYS A 306 21.74 11.86 -5.41
CA LYS A 306 20.86 11.12 -4.52
C LYS A 306 19.40 11.46 -4.81
N GLY A 307 18.92 11.18 -6.00
CA GLY A 307 17.47 11.18 -6.28
C GLY A 307 16.88 9.82 -5.96
N VAL A 308 16.14 9.68 -4.87
CA VAL A 308 15.45 8.44 -4.50
C VAL A 308 13.96 8.67 -4.58
N LYS A 309 13.27 7.84 -5.36
CA LYS A 309 11.81 7.76 -5.37
C LYS A 309 11.37 6.55 -4.57
N TYR A 310 10.44 6.77 -3.67
CA TYR A 310 9.79 5.73 -2.88
C TYR A 310 8.39 5.53 -3.42
N ILE A 311 8.02 4.29 -3.74
CA ILE A 311 6.73 3.97 -4.33
C ILE A 311 6.22 2.70 -3.68
N THR A 312 5.01 2.74 -3.10
CA THR A 312 4.31 1.55 -2.64
C THR A 312 3.06 1.34 -3.49
N ARG A 313 2.85 0.11 -3.93
CA ARG A 313 1.66 -0.32 -4.65
C ARG A 313 1.00 -1.46 -3.90
N ALA A 314 -0.32 -1.50 -3.91
CA ALA A 314 -1.04 -2.68 -3.47
C ALA A 314 -0.92 -3.78 -4.54
N GLY A 315 -0.54 -4.99 -4.12
CA GLY A 315 -0.45 -6.19 -4.92
C GLY A 315 -1.54 -7.21 -4.56
N GLY A 316 -2.76 -6.72 -4.29
CA GLY A 316 -3.90 -7.52 -3.83
C GLY A 316 -4.03 -7.47 -2.30
N ILE A 317 -4.75 -6.47 -1.79
CA ILE A 317 -5.16 -6.42 -0.39
C ILE A 317 -6.59 -6.90 -0.31
N GLU A 318 -6.79 -8.10 0.24
CA GLU A 318 -8.08 -8.75 0.40
C GLU A 318 -8.67 -8.40 1.77
N VAL A 319 -9.84 -7.76 1.77
CA VAL A 319 -10.63 -7.49 2.97
C VAL A 319 -11.82 -8.44 2.98
N ARG A 320 -11.89 -9.34 3.97
CA ARG A 320 -12.95 -10.34 4.13
C ARG A 320 -14.11 -9.79 4.93
N CYS A 321 -15.30 -10.33 4.71
CA CYS A 321 -16.50 -10.09 5.52
C CYS A 321 -16.92 -11.33 6.30
#